data_b39e4281651978febb3ac7fbf62cf2de
#
_entry.id   b39e4281651978febb3ac7fbf62cf2de
#
_cell.length_a   1.000
_cell.length_b   1.000
_cell.length_c   1.000
_cell.angle_alpha   90.00
_cell.angle_beta   90.00
_cell.angle_gamma   90.00
#
_symmetry.space_group_name_H-M   'P 1'
#
loop_
_entity.id
_entity.type
_entity.pdbx_description
1 polymer ?
#
loop_
_entity_poly.entity_id
_entity_poly.type
_entity_poly.pdbx_seq_one_letter_code
_entity_poly.pdbx_strand_id
1 'polypeptide(L)'
;KETYTMIGNHGVSVIAEAYRKGFRGFDAERAFNAIKNTQTVSHKLKSDWETYMKYGYFPTDLIKTESVSSTLESVYDDYAAADMAQRMGKEEDAAYFAKRADFYKNLFDKETQFMRPRNADGSWKSPFNPSQVAHMESTGGDYTEGNAWQYTWHVQHDVPGLIELFGGEQAFLNKLDSLFTLKLETTQADVTGLIGQYAHGNEPSHHITYLYTLAGRPERTQELIREIFDTQYRPEPDGLCGNDDCGQMSAWYMFSAMGFYPVDPVSAEYVFGAPQLPKMTLHLADGKTFTIIAENLSKEHKYVDSITLNGEPYTKNYISHEDILKGGTLVYKMK
;
A
#
# COMPACT_ATOMS: atom_id res chain seq x y z
N LYS A 1 -7.67 -18.59 15.75
CA LYS A 1 -6.97 -18.14 16.97
C LYS A 1 -5.88 -17.19 16.53
N GLU A 2 -5.83 -15.99 17.09
CA GLU A 2 -4.75 -15.04 16.86
C GLU A 2 -3.40 -15.64 17.26
N THR A 3 -2.39 -15.50 16.40
CA THR A 3 -1.04 -16.04 16.64
C THR A 3 -0.09 -14.96 17.16
N TYR A 4 -0.43 -13.69 16.99
CA TYR A 4 0.39 -12.53 17.34
C TYR A 4 1.77 -12.52 16.64
N THR A 5 1.83 -13.09 15.45
CA THR A 5 3.09 -13.22 14.69
C THR A 5 3.41 -11.97 13.90
N MET A 6 2.44 -11.46 13.12
CA MET A 6 2.65 -10.28 12.27
C MET A 6 2.20 -9.00 12.97
N ILE A 7 2.78 -7.87 12.57
CA ILE A 7 2.39 -6.53 12.97
C ILE A 7 1.06 -6.11 12.32
N GLY A 8 0.52 -4.94 12.71
CA GLY A 8 -0.75 -4.44 12.18
C GLY A 8 -1.98 -5.26 12.63
N ASN A 9 -3.15 -4.76 12.33
CA ASN A 9 -4.44 -5.38 12.61
C ASN A 9 -5.32 -5.38 11.34
N HIS A 10 -4.77 -5.85 10.22
CA HIS A 10 -5.33 -5.65 8.87
C HIS A 10 -6.71 -6.25 8.61
N GLY A 11 -7.26 -7.04 9.53
CA GLY A 11 -8.70 -7.31 9.56
C GLY A 11 -9.55 -6.04 9.63
N VAL A 12 -9.00 -4.94 10.18
CA VAL A 12 -9.63 -3.61 10.24
C VAL A 12 -9.84 -3.06 8.84
N SER A 13 -8.77 -3.00 8.04
CA SER A 13 -8.83 -2.48 6.67
C SER A 13 -9.71 -3.34 5.76
N VAL A 14 -9.67 -4.67 5.88
CA VAL A 14 -10.53 -5.59 5.11
C VAL A 14 -12.02 -5.36 5.41
N ILE A 15 -12.38 -5.18 6.68
CA ILE A 15 -13.77 -4.92 7.08
C ILE A 15 -14.23 -3.54 6.60
N ALA A 16 -13.39 -2.51 6.78
CA ALA A 16 -13.68 -1.15 6.34
C ALA A 16 -13.85 -1.08 4.82
N GLU A 17 -12.96 -1.70 4.05
CA GLU A 17 -13.06 -1.81 2.60
C GLU A 17 -14.35 -2.53 2.16
N ALA A 18 -14.69 -3.66 2.77
CA ALA A 18 -15.92 -4.37 2.48
C ALA A 18 -17.14 -3.49 2.74
N TYR A 19 -17.16 -2.75 3.86
CA TYR A 19 -18.23 -1.81 4.17
C TYR A 19 -18.27 -0.66 3.14
N ARG A 20 -17.13 -0.10 2.77
CA ARG A 20 -16.99 0.94 1.75
C ARG A 20 -17.56 0.50 0.40
N LYS A 21 -17.26 -0.73 -0.01
CA LYS A 21 -17.71 -1.34 -1.27
C LYS A 21 -19.18 -1.81 -1.26
N GLY A 22 -19.91 -1.54 -0.19
CA GLY A 22 -21.35 -1.80 -0.14
C GLY A 22 -21.73 -3.20 0.36
N PHE A 23 -20.78 -4.01 0.80
CA PHE A 23 -21.12 -5.28 1.45
C PHE A 23 -21.84 -5.03 2.78
N ARG A 24 -23.01 -5.63 2.94
CA ARG A 24 -23.90 -5.45 4.13
C ARG A 24 -24.40 -6.78 4.69
N GLY A 25 -23.86 -7.92 4.22
CA GLY A 25 -24.21 -9.25 4.69
C GLY A 25 -23.65 -9.63 6.07
N PHE A 26 -23.19 -8.66 6.86
CA PHE A 26 -22.64 -8.84 8.19
C PHE A 26 -23.15 -7.75 9.14
N ASP A 27 -23.03 -8.01 10.46
CA ASP A 27 -23.37 -7.04 11.49
C ASP A 27 -22.30 -5.94 11.58
N ALA A 28 -22.54 -4.81 10.91
CA ALA A 28 -21.60 -3.70 10.81
C ALA A 28 -21.32 -3.03 12.16
N GLU A 29 -22.32 -2.94 13.06
CA GLU A 29 -22.13 -2.39 14.40
C GLU A 29 -21.20 -3.26 15.24
N ARG A 30 -21.41 -4.56 15.22
CA ARG A 30 -20.56 -5.52 15.93
C ARG A 30 -19.14 -5.52 15.33
N ALA A 31 -19.01 -5.44 14.02
CA ALA A 31 -17.72 -5.38 13.33
C ALA A 31 -16.97 -4.10 13.69
N PHE A 32 -17.62 -2.94 13.67
CA PHE A 32 -17.00 -1.69 14.07
C PHE A 32 -16.59 -1.69 15.56
N ASN A 33 -17.42 -2.23 16.45
CA ASN A 33 -17.05 -2.37 17.86
C ASN A 33 -15.83 -3.28 18.06
N ALA A 34 -15.67 -4.33 17.24
CA ALA A 34 -14.47 -5.16 17.24
C ALA A 34 -13.23 -4.37 16.75
N ILE A 35 -13.37 -3.59 15.66
CA ILE A 35 -12.33 -2.67 15.17
C ILE A 35 -11.90 -1.71 16.29
N LYS A 36 -12.84 -0.99 16.88
CA LYS A 36 -12.58 -0.04 17.96
C LYS A 36 -11.86 -0.69 19.13
N ASN A 37 -12.34 -1.85 19.57
CA ASN A 37 -11.69 -2.59 20.64
C ASN A 37 -10.25 -3.00 20.29
N THR A 38 -10.02 -3.52 19.10
CA THR A 38 -8.69 -3.94 18.62
C THR A 38 -7.72 -2.75 18.55
N GLN A 39 -8.18 -1.57 18.13
CA GLN A 39 -7.37 -0.38 17.96
C GLN A 39 -7.24 0.49 19.22
N THR A 40 -7.90 0.13 20.33
CA THR A 40 -7.87 0.97 21.55
C THR A 40 -7.52 0.20 22.82
N VAL A 41 -7.69 -1.11 22.85
CA VAL A 41 -7.38 -1.94 24.03
C VAL A 41 -6.01 -2.58 23.84
N SER A 42 -5.06 -2.18 24.68
CA SER A 42 -3.70 -2.73 24.66
C SER A 42 -3.67 -4.23 24.95
N HIS A 43 -2.81 -4.94 24.23
CA HIS A 43 -2.55 -6.35 24.44
C HIS A 43 -1.05 -6.62 24.45
N LYS A 44 -0.55 -7.24 25.52
CA LYS A 44 0.88 -7.44 25.78
C LYS A 44 1.68 -8.15 24.68
N LEU A 45 1.01 -8.86 23.78
CA LEU A 45 1.65 -9.60 22.67
C LEU A 45 1.41 -8.93 21.30
N LYS A 46 0.69 -7.81 21.22
CA LYS A 46 0.32 -7.21 19.95
C LYS A 46 0.55 -5.72 19.90
N SER A 47 -0.15 -4.96 20.72
CA SER A 47 -0.17 -3.50 20.60
C SER A 47 -0.17 -2.84 21.97
N ASP A 48 0.75 -1.92 22.19
CA ASP A 48 0.78 -1.04 23.36
C ASP A 48 0.20 0.33 22.98
N TRP A 49 -1.14 0.42 23.01
CA TRP A 49 -1.84 1.64 22.63
C TRP A 49 -1.62 2.81 23.58
N GLU A 50 -1.26 2.55 24.86
CA GLU A 50 -0.94 3.62 25.80
C GLU A 50 0.37 4.31 25.38
N THR A 51 1.39 3.56 25.03
CA THR A 51 2.65 4.07 24.49
C THR A 51 2.42 4.77 23.15
N TYR A 52 1.68 4.15 22.23
CA TYR A 52 1.38 4.73 20.92
C TYR A 52 0.66 6.09 21.02
N MET A 53 -0.36 6.19 21.87
CA MET A 53 -1.10 7.43 22.10
C MET A 53 -0.28 8.51 22.80
N LYS A 54 0.61 8.11 23.69
CA LYS A 54 1.47 9.04 24.43
C LYS A 54 2.48 9.75 23.55
N TYR A 55 3.09 9.03 22.61
CA TYR A 55 4.18 9.54 21.79
C TYR A 55 3.74 9.88 20.35
N GLY A 56 2.63 9.33 19.87
CA GLY A 56 2.22 9.42 18.47
C GLY A 56 3.04 8.51 17.54
N TYR A 57 3.71 7.52 18.10
CA TYR A 57 4.47 6.44 17.44
C TYR A 57 4.90 5.41 18.48
N PHE A 58 5.44 4.29 18.03
CA PHE A 58 6.11 3.32 18.91
C PHE A 58 7.60 3.68 19.04
N PRO A 59 8.07 4.17 20.22
CA PRO A 59 9.47 4.52 20.41
C PRO A 59 10.39 3.31 20.37
N THR A 60 11.49 3.39 19.60
CA THR A 60 12.43 2.27 19.40
C THR A 60 13.17 1.84 20.67
N ASP A 61 13.32 2.73 21.66
CA ASP A 61 13.92 2.44 22.96
C ASP A 61 12.96 1.80 23.96
N LEU A 62 11.63 1.84 23.70
CA LEU A 62 10.60 1.20 24.52
C LEU A 62 10.08 -0.09 23.88
N ILE A 63 9.96 -0.12 22.55
CA ILE A 63 9.51 -1.28 21.78
C ILE A 63 10.76 -1.97 21.20
N LYS A 64 10.96 -3.24 21.53
CA LYS A 64 12.21 -3.94 21.23
C LYS A 64 12.46 -4.15 19.73
N THR A 65 11.40 -4.32 18.94
CA THR A 65 11.48 -4.66 17.53
C THR A 65 10.39 -3.95 16.74
N GLU A 66 10.63 -3.74 15.45
CA GLU A 66 9.64 -3.36 14.44
C GLU A 66 8.88 -2.04 14.74
N SER A 67 9.54 -1.12 15.44
CA SER A 67 8.92 0.11 15.94
C SER A 67 8.36 0.99 14.81
N VAL A 68 9.07 1.10 13.70
CA VAL A 68 8.67 1.92 12.54
C VAL A 68 7.52 1.25 11.78
N SER A 69 7.70 -0.01 11.38
CA SER A 69 6.66 -0.74 10.64
C SER A 69 5.39 -0.89 11.48
N SER A 70 5.48 -1.23 12.77
CA SER A 70 4.32 -1.29 13.66
C SER A 70 3.56 0.04 13.74
N THR A 71 4.28 1.17 13.73
CA THR A 71 3.64 2.50 13.70
C THR A 71 2.93 2.73 12.38
N LEU A 72 3.59 2.50 11.25
CA LEU A 72 3.02 2.76 9.92
C LEU A 72 1.81 1.88 9.61
N GLU A 73 1.88 0.60 9.96
CA GLU A 73 0.76 -0.33 9.80
C GLU A 73 -0.44 0.07 10.68
N SER A 74 -0.18 0.48 11.94
CA SER A 74 -1.24 0.96 12.83
C SER A 74 -1.88 2.25 12.33
N VAL A 75 -1.10 3.14 11.72
CA VAL A 75 -1.59 4.37 11.08
C VAL A 75 -2.59 4.07 9.96
N TYR A 76 -2.29 3.09 9.11
CA TYR A 76 -3.21 2.69 8.05
C TYR A 76 -4.49 2.03 8.59
N ASP A 77 -4.37 1.18 9.60
CA ASP A 77 -5.53 0.60 10.27
C ASP A 77 -6.41 1.68 10.95
N ASP A 78 -5.79 2.71 11.53
CA ASP A 78 -6.51 3.86 12.10
C ASP A 78 -7.25 4.67 11.03
N TYR A 79 -6.63 4.89 9.86
CA TYR A 79 -7.29 5.50 8.71
C TYR A 79 -8.51 4.69 8.27
N ALA A 80 -8.37 3.38 8.15
CA ALA A 80 -9.46 2.48 7.81
C ALA A 80 -10.62 2.52 8.83
N ALA A 81 -10.27 2.56 10.13
CA ALA A 81 -11.25 2.72 11.21
C ALA A 81 -11.97 4.08 11.13
N ALA A 82 -11.23 5.16 10.79
CA ALA A 82 -11.80 6.49 10.62
C ALA A 82 -12.79 6.55 9.46
N ASP A 83 -12.44 5.99 8.27
CA ASP A 83 -13.34 5.93 7.10
C ASP A 83 -14.63 5.17 7.43
N MET A 84 -14.52 4.01 8.06
CA MET A 84 -15.71 3.24 8.45
C MET A 84 -16.56 3.99 9.47
N ALA A 85 -15.95 4.60 10.50
CA ALA A 85 -16.65 5.41 11.49
C ALA A 85 -17.41 6.57 10.85
N GLN A 86 -16.75 7.32 9.95
CA GLN A 86 -17.35 8.44 9.22
C GLN A 86 -18.59 8.00 8.43
N ARG A 87 -18.51 6.85 7.74
CA ARG A 87 -19.62 6.29 6.95
C ARG A 87 -20.75 5.76 7.81
N MET A 88 -20.47 5.36 9.03
CA MET A 88 -21.48 4.95 10.01
C MET A 88 -22.07 6.12 10.80
N GLY A 89 -21.64 7.36 10.57
CA GLY A 89 -22.08 8.55 11.31
C GLY A 89 -21.56 8.61 12.74
N LYS A 90 -20.44 7.95 13.03
CA LYS A 90 -19.77 7.92 14.35
C LYS A 90 -18.70 9.00 14.40
N GLU A 91 -19.11 10.26 14.47
CA GLU A 91 -18.24 11.44 14.30
C GLU A 91 -17.08 11.50 15.30
N GLU A 92 -17.33 11.16 16.59
CA GLU A 92 -16.27 11.16 17.63
C GLU A 92 -15.20 10.11 17.34
N ASP A 93 -15.59 8.89 16.97
CA ASP A 93 -14.68 7.83 16.63
C ASP A 93 -13.91 8.16 15.33
N ALA A 94 -14.61 8.73 14.34
CA ALA A 94 -13.97 9.16 13.09
C ALA A 94 -12.87 10.21 13.35
N ALA A 95 -13.16 11.23 14.16
CA ALA A 95 -12.18 12.25 14.52
C ALA A 95 -11.01 11.68 15.33
N TYR A 96 -11.30 10.75 16.27
CA TYR A 96 -10.27 10.10 17.07
C TYR A 96 -9.28 9.31 16.21
N PHE A 97 -9.76 8.46 15.31
CA PHE A 97 -8.93 7.63 14.46
C PHE A 97 -8.26 8.46 13.35
N ALA A 98 -8.93 9.46 12.77
CA ALA A 98 -8.33 10.34 11.78
C ALA A 98 -7.10 11.09 12.33
N LYS A 99 -7.12 11.53 13.59
CA LYS A 99 -5.96 12.14 14.24
C LYS A 99 -4.78 11.16 14.33
N ARG A 100 -5.04 9.88 14.59
CA ARG A 100 -4.01 8.85 14.69
C ARG A 100 -3.45 8.47 13.32
N ALA A 101 -4.28 8.54 12.28
CA ALA A 101 -3.86 8.33 10.90
C ALA A 101 -2.77 9.34 10.42
N ASP A 102 -2.60 10.45 11.12
CA ASP A 102 -1.53 11.43 10.89
C ASP A 102 -0.21 11.12 11.59
N PHE A 103 -0.14 10.10 12.43
CA PHE A 103 1.03 9.83 13.27
C PHE A 103 2.27 9.40 12.47
N TYR A 104 2.13 8.95 11.22
CA TYR A 104 3.27 8.69 10.33
C TYR A 104 4.21 9.90 10.21
N LYS A 105 3.67 11.13 10.31
CA LYS A 105 4.43 12.38 10.23
C LYS A 105 5.50 12.50 11.32
N ASN A 106 5.31 11.82 12.45
CA ASN A 106 6.25 11.82 13.57
C ASN A 106 7.52 10.99 13.31
N LEU A 107 7.48 10.08 12.33
CA LEU A 107 8.60 9.21 11.97
C LEU A 107 9.38 9.71 10.75
N PHE A 108 8.89 10.72 10.04
CA PHE A 108 9.59 11.23 8.86
C PHE A 108 10.76 12.15 9.27
N ASP A 109 11.96 11.69 9.00
CA ASP A 109 13.18 12.48 9.19
C ASP A 109 13.51 13.25 7.90
N LYS A 110 13.35 14.57 7.96
CA LYS A 110 13.59 15.47 6.82
C LYS A 110 15.04 15.50 6.33
N GLU A 111 16.00 15.21 7.21
CA GLU A 111 17.41 15.20 6.87
C GLU A 111 17.78 13.97 6.03
N THR A 112 17.34 12.78 6.46
CA THR A 112 17.63 11.53 5.77
C THR A 112 16.58 11.18 4.70
N GLN A 113 15.40 11.80 4.76
CA GLN A 113 14.24 11.51 3.91
C GLN A 113 13.78 10.05 4.01
N PHE A 114 13.69 9.54 5.24
CA PHE A 114 13.17 8.21 5.56
C PHE A 114 12.17 8.26 6.72
N MET A 115 11.27 7.28 6.77
CA MET A 115 10.61 6.92 8.01
C MET A 115 11.65 6.27 8.91
N ARG A 116 12.09 6.99 9.94
CA ARG A 116 13.26 6.65 10.77
C ARG A 116 12.83 6.29 12.19
N PRO A 117 13.47 5.31 12.84
CA PRO A 117 13.19 4.98 14.23
C PRO A 117 13.48 6.16 15.17
N ARG A 118 12.57 6.41 16.11
CA ARG A 118 12.60 7.55 17.02
C ARG A 118 12.46 7.07 18.47
N ASN A 119 13.26 7.65 19.37
CA ASN A 119 13.26 7.38 20.80
C ASN A 119 12.11 8.11 21.52
N ALA A 120 11.79 7.69 22.74
CA ALA A 120 10.75 8.30 23.57
C ALA A 120 11.03 9.77 23.95
N ASP A 121 12.29 10.19 23.99
CA ASP A 121 12.69 11.58 24.21
C ASP A 121 12.57 12.46 22.94
N GLY A 122 12.16 11.87 21.82
CA GLY A 122 12.00 12.54 20.53
C GLY A 122 13.27 12.58 19.67
N SER A 123 14.41 12.10 20.15
CA SER A 123 15.63 11.97 19.36
C SER A 123 15.53 10.82 18.33
N TRP A 124 16.27 10.94 17.23
CA TRP A 124 16.39 9.88 16.25
C TRP A 124 17.35 8.78 16.72
N LYS A 125 17.01 7.51 16.48
CA LYS A 125 17.93 6.39 16.74
C LYS A 125 19.23 6.58 15.97
N SER A 126 20.36 6.39 16.63
CA SER A 126 21.70 6.47 16.03
C SER A 126 22.58 5.32 16.54
N PRO A 127 23.40 4.67 15.70
CA PRO A 127 23.52 4.93 14.25
C PRO A 127 22.28 4.50 13.47
N PHE A 128 22.06 5.08 12.28
CA PHE A 128 20.97 4.73 11.37
C PHE A 128 21.52 4.27 10.02
N ASN A 129 21.21 3.05 9.65
CA ASN A 129 21.50 2.49 8.31
C ASN A 129 20.18 2.16 7.61
N PRO A 130 19.74 2.95 6.59
CA PRO A 130 18.47 2.75 5.93
C PRO A 130 18.36 1.45 5.13
N SER A 131 19.48 0.78 4.86
CA SER A 131 19.54 -0.48 4.11
C SER A 131 19.65 -1.70 5.01
N GLN A 132 19.66 -1.51 6.33
CA GLN A 132 19.72 -2.62 7.26
C GLN A 132 18.37 -3.36 7.24
N VAL A 133 18.40 -4.60 6.76
CA VAL A 133 17.25 -5.50 6.80
C VAL A 133 17.22 -6.21 8.14
N ALA A 134 16.02 -6.34 8.70
CA ALA A 134 15.76 -7.15 9.88
C ALA A 134 14.65 -8.15 9.56
N HIS A 135 14.74 -9.30 10.18
CA HIS A 135 13.74 -10.36 10.08
C HIS A 135 13.34 -10.78 11.48
N MET A 136 12.08 -10.55 11.85
CA MET A 136 11.46 -10.92 13.13
C MET A 136 12.20 -10.39 14.39
N GLU A 137 11.71 -10.78 15.55
CA GLU A 137 12.24 -10.38 16.87
C GLU A 137 13.72 -10.74 17.10
N SER A 138 14.25 -11.75 16.41
CA SER A 138 15.60 -12.27 16.63
C SER A 138 16.72 -11.28 16.26
N THR A 139 16.44 -10.31 15.38
CA THR A 139 17.44 -9.36 14.86
C THR A 139 17.33 -7.96 15.44
N GLY A 140 16.24 -7.66 16.17
CA GLY A 140 16.04 -6.36 16.84
C GLY A 140 15.91 -5.18 15.89
N GLY A 141 15.49 -5.40 14.64
CA GLY A 141 15.28 -4.34 13.64
C GLY A 141 14.02 -3.53 13.87
N ASP A 142 13.96 -2.35 13.27
CA ASP A 142 12.81 -1.44 13.39
C ASP A 142 11.80 -1.60 12.25
N TYR A 143 12.09 -2.48 11.28
CA TYR A 143 11.27 -2.74 10.09
C TYR A 143 11.02 -4.23 9.97
N THR A 144 9.78 -4.62 9.72
CA THR A 144 9.38 -6.01 9.54
C THR A 144 9.75 -6.50 8.16
N GLU A 145 10.56 -7.56 8.05
CA GLU A 145 10.90 -8.20 6.78
C GLU A 145 11.37 -7.21 5.69
N GLY A 146 12.07 -6.17 6.10
CA GLY A 146 12.46 -5.10 5.20
C GLY A 146 13.38 -4.08 5.86
N ASN A 147 13.47 -2.92 5.23
CA ASN A 147 14.29 -1.81 5.70
C ASN A 147 13.60 -0.46 5.44
N ALA A 148 14.29 0.65 5.72
CA ALA A 148 13.74 1.99 5.54
C ALA A 148 13.39 2.31 4.08
N TRP A 149 14.09 1.70 3.10
CA TRP A 149 13.79 1.91 1.70
C TRP A 149 12.41 1.38 1.29
N GLN A 150 11.98 0.23 1.81
CA GLN A 150 10.65 -0.32 1.53
C GLN A 150 9.57 0.41 2.34
N TYR A 151 9.80 0.61 3.66
CA TYR A 151 8.75 1.12 4.54
C TYR A 151 8.51 2.63 4.47
N THR A 152 9.42 3.44 3.92
CA THR A 152 9.20 4.90 3.81
C THR A 152 7.96 5.26 2.99
N TRP A 153 7.50 4.38 2.11
CA TRP A 153 6.36 4.58 1.23
C TRP A 153 5.03 4.07 1.81
N HIS A 154 5.05 3.49 3.01
CA HIS A 154 3.86 2.89 3.65
C HIS A 154 2.92 3.97 4.23
N VAL A 155 2.49 4.89 3.37
CA VAL A 155 1.53 5.99 3.62
C VAL A 155 0.56 6.08 2.44
N GLN A 156 0.03 4.95 2.03
CA GLN A 156 -0.85 4.83 0.87
C GLN A 156 -2.18 5.59 1.00
N HIS A 157 -2.60 5.89 2.22
CA HIS A 157 -3.81 6.65 2.53
C HIS A 157 -3.66 8.17 2.41
N ASP A 158 -2.42 8.68 2.42
CA ASP A 158 -2.13 10.13 2.34
C ASP A 158 -0.86 10.39 1.51
N VAL A 159 -0.88 9.96 0.25
CA VAL A 159 0.24 10.20 -0.69
C VAL A 159 0.53 11.70 -0.88
N PRO A 160 -0.48 12.60 -0.97
CA PRO A 160 -0.22 14.04 -1.00
C PRO A 160 0.53 14.55 0.24
N GLY A 161 0.14 14.12 1.44
CA GLY A 161 0.83 14.49 2.68
C GLY A 161 2.26 13.94 2.73
N LEU A 162 2.49 12.73 2.21
CA LEU A 162 3.84 12.19 2.09
C LEU A 162 4.70 13.02 1.11
N ILE A 163 4.17 13.39 -0.06
CA ILE A 163 4.85 14.29 -1.01
C ILE A 163 5.24 15.62 -0.36
N GLU A 164 4.35 16.17 0.47
CA GLU A 164 4.60 17.41 1.21
C GLU A 164 5.75 17.26 2.23
N LEU A 165 5.82 16.12 2.94
CA LEU A 165 6.92 15.82 3.86
C LEU A 165 8.29 15.77 3.16
N PHE A 166 8.36 15.27 1.93
CA PHE A 166 9.57 15.28 1.10
C PHE A 166 9.97 16.68 0.63
N GLY A 167 9.08 17.67 0.75
CA GLY A 167 9.30 19.04 0.26
C GLY A 167 8.80 19.26 -1.17
N GLY A 168 7.91 18.41 -1.66
CA GLY A 168 7.23 18.51 -2.95
C GLY A 168 7.54 17.36 -3.92
N GLU A 169 6.82 17.36 -5.03
CA GLU A 169 6.82 16.27 -6.03
C GLU A 169 8.22 15.90 -6.54
N GLN A 170 9.07 16.89 -6.85
CA GLN A 170 10.38 16.60 -7.42
C GLN A 170 11.30 15.87 -6.42
N ALA A 171 11.29 16.27 -5.14
CA ALA A 171 12.08 15.62 -4.10
C ALA A 171 11.57 14.18 -3.83
N PHE A 172 10.25 14.02 -3.78
CA PHE A 172 9.59 12.73 -3.68
C PHE A 172 9.97 11.80 -4.84
N LEU A 173 9.86 12.27 -6.08
CA LEU A 173 10.19 11.49 -7.28
C LEU A 173 11.68 11.11 -7.33
N ASN A 174 12.58 12.04 -6.98
CA ASN A 174 14.02 11.74 -6.92
C ASN A 174 14.34 10.63 -5.91
N LYS A 175 13.68 10.66 -4.74
CA LYS A 175 13.86 9.61 -3.73
C LYS A 175 13.27 8.28 -4.19
N LEU A 176 12.12 8.32 -4.85
CA LEU A 176 11.46 7.15 -5.42
C LEU A 176 12.31 6.53 -6.55
N ASP A 177 12.92 7.35 -7.42
CA ASP A 177 13.86 6.88 -8.43
C ASP A 177 15.09 6.21 -7.79
N SER A 178 15.56 6.74 -6.65
CA SER A 178 16.66 6.14 -5.90
C SER A 178 16.33 4.74 -5.37
N LEU A 179 15.08 4.50 -4.94
CA LEU A 179 14.61 3.17 -4.54
C LEU A 179 14.82 2.13 -5.64
N PHE A 180 14.45 2.47 -6.89
CA PHE A 180 14.52 1.54 -8.02
C PHE A 180 15.90 1.43 -8.66
N THR A 181 16.83 2.31 -8.33
CA THR A 181 18.18 2.34 -8.95
C THR A 181 19.29 1.91 -8.00
N LEU A 182 19.12 2.03 -6.69
CA LEU A 182 20.14 1.69 -5.71
C LEU A 182 20.29 0.17 -5.59
N LYS A 183 21.42 -0.34 -6.04
CA LYS A 183 21.77 -1.77 -5.96
C LYS A 183 22.56 -2.02 -4.69
N LEU A 184 21.97 -2.77 -3.77
CA LEU A 184 22.60 -3.30 -2.58
C LEU A 184 22.31 -4.79 -2.50
N GLU A 185 23.32 -5.56 -2.13
CA GLU A 185 23.13 -7.00 -1.92
C GLU A 185 22.37 -7.23 -0.59
N THR A 186 21.43 -8.15 -0.60
CA THR A 186 20.76 -8.64 0.59
C THR A 186 20.69 -10.17 0.55
N THR A 187 20.80 -10.78 1.71
CA THR A 187 20.69 -12.23 1.89
C THR A 187 19.42 -12.62 2.64
N GLN A 188 18.54 -11.66 2.90
CA GLN A 188 17.30 -11.93 3.64
C GLN A 188 16.26 -12.63 2.76
N ALA A 189 15.67 -13.71 3.30
CA ALA A 189 14.76 -14.57 2.56
C ALA A 189 13.48 -13.86 2.09
N ASP A 190 12.99 -12.89 2.85
CA ASP A 190 11.74 -12.18 2.56
C ASP A 190 11.94 -10.95 1.63
N VAL A 191 13.19 -10.56 1.39
CA VAL A 191 13.52 -9.44 0.50
C VAL A 191 13.95 -9.99 -0.85
N THR A 192 12.98 -10.40 -1.66
CA THR A 192 13.15 -11.05 -2.96
C THR A 192 12.53 -10.23 -4.10
N GLY A 193 12.81 -10.61 -5.34
CA GLY A 193 12.26 -9.91 -6.52
C GLY A 193 12.73 -8.47 -6.62
N LEU A 194 14.02 -8.22 -6.38
CA LEU A 194 14.57 -6.88 -6.28
C LEU A 194 14.70 -6.18 -7.63
N ILE A 195 14.20 -4.93 -7.67
CA ILE A 195 14.52 -3.91 -8.66
C ILE A 195 15.07 -2.71 -7.86
N GLY A 196 16.38 -2.54 -7.80
CA GLY A 196 17.01 -1.66 -6.82
C GLY A 196 16.76 -2.14 -5.40
N GLN A 197 16.11 -1.32 -4.58
CA GLN A 197 15.64 -1.66 -3.24
C GLN A 197 14.13 -1.94 -3.18
N TYR A 198 13.42 -1.84 -4.29
CA TYR A 198 12.04 -2.33 -4.41
C TYR A 198 12.04 -3.85 -4.36
N ALA A 199 11.31 -4.45 -3.45
CA ALA A 199 11.24 -5.90 -3.23
C ALA A 199 9.86 -6.42 -3.60
N HIS A 200 9.68 -6.91 -4.84
CA HIS A 200 8.38 -7.35 -5.32
C HIS A 200 7.87 -8.59 -4.59
N GLY A 201 8.76 -9.40 -4.04
CA GLY A 201 8.41 -10.62 -3.30
C GLY A 201 7.81 -10.38 -1.92
N ASN A 202 7.62 -9.12 -1.49
CA ASN A 202 7.01 -8.80 -0.20
C ASN A 202 6.03 -7.62 -0.31
N GLU A 203 4.90 -7.69 0.41
CA GLU A 203 3.73 -6.83 0.30
C GLU A 203 3.99 -5.33 0.55
N PRO A 204 4.88 -4.91 1.46
CA PRO A 204 5.15 -3.49 1.68
C PRO A 204 5.54 -2.73 0.41
N SER A 205 6.02 -3.43 -0.62
CA SER A 205 6.43 -2.85 -1.89
C SER A 205 5.31 -2.74 -2.94
N HIS A 206 4.23 -3.48 -2.83
CA HIS A 206 3.28 -3.72 -3.93
C HIS A 206 2.58 -2.47 -4.48
N HIS A 207 2.34 -1.45 -3.66
CA HIS A 207 1.72 -0.19 -4.08
C HIS A 207 2.73 0.83 -4.65
N ILE A 208 4.03 0.64 -4.38
CA ILE A 208 5.05 1.69 -4.59
C ILE A 208 5.19 2.09 -6.07
N THR A 209 5.12 1.16 -7.01
CA THR A 209 5.20 1.46 -8.45
C THR A 209 4.12 2.43 -8.92
N TYR A 210 2.94 2.39 -8.28
CA TYR A 210 1.79 3.24 -8.62
C TYR A 210 1.90 4.66 -8.04
N LEU A 211 2.82 4.89 -7.10
CA LEU A 211 3.06 6.23 -6.55
C LEU A 211 3.55 7.22 -7.61
N TYR A 212 4.21 6.76 -8.66
CA TYR A 212 4.57 7.62 -9.79
C TYR A 212 3.33 8.18 -10.51
N THR A 213 2.29 7.37 -10.72
CA THR A 213 1.03 7.84 -11.31
C THR A 213 0.39 8.92 -10.43
N LEU A 214 0.39 8.72 -9.11
CA LEU A 214 -0.16 9.69 -8.15
C LEU A 214 0.68 10.97 -8.05
N ALA A 215 1.98 10.89 -8.33
CA ALA A 215 2.91 12.01 -8.39
C ALA A 215 3.09 12.60 -9.81
N GLY A 216 2.15 12.35 -10.73
CA GLY A 216 2.14 12.97 -12.06
C GLY A 216 3.12 12.37 -13.09
N ARG A 217 3.71 11.20 -12.81
CA ARG A 217 4.66 10.49 -13.70
C ARG A 217 4.16 9.08 -14.10
N PRO A 218 2.95 8.96 -14.71
CA PRO A 218 2.34 7.67 -15.02
C PRO A 218 3.19 6.80 -15.96
N GLU A 219 3.97 7.39 -16.84
CA GLU A 219 4.86 6.66 -17.74
C GLU A 219 5.88 5.80 -16.98
N ARG A 220 6.34 6.28 -15.81
CA ARG A 220 7.29 5.50 -15.00
C ARG A 220 6.61 4.31 -14.31
N THR A 221 5.38 4.47 -13.84
CA THR A 221 4.53 3.35 -13.38
C THR A 221 4.42 2.29 -14.47
N GLN A 222 4.11 2.69 -15.70
CA GLN A 222 3.88 1.79 -16.83
C GLN A 222 5.14 1.01 -17.22
N GLU A 223 6.31 1.66 -17.19
CA GLU A 223 7.61 1.00 -17.40
C GLU A 223 7.90 -0.06 -16.34
N LEU A 224 7.77 0.30 -15.07
CA LEU A 224 8.07 -0.59 -13.95
C LEU A 224 7.11 -1.78 -13.87
N ILE A 225 5.83 -1.58 -14.15
CA ILE A 225 4.86 -2.69 -14.23
C ILE A 225 5.29 -3.68 -15.31
N ARG A 226 5.69 -3.19 -16.50
CA ARG A 226 6.17 -4.07 -17.58
C ARG A 226 7.43 -4.83 -17.15
N GLU A 227 8.39 -4.14 -16.53
CA GLU A 227 9.60 -4.77 -16.03
C GLU A 227 9.29 -5.87 -15.00
N ILE A 228 8.37 -5.61 -14.07
CA ILE A 228 7.94 -6.60 -13.07
C ILE A 228 7.30 -7.82 -13.74
N PHE A 229 6.38 -7.63 -14.69
CA PHE A 229 5.79 -8.74 -15.44
C PHE A 229 6.82 -9.59 -16.18
N ASP A 230 7.80 -8.95 -16.80
CA ASP A 230 8.81 -9.61 -17.62
C ASP A 230 9.89 -10.33 -16.75
N THR A 231 10.13 -9.88 -15.51
CA THR A 231 11.25 -10.35 -14.70
C THR A 231 10.87 -11.09 -13.42
N GLN A 232 9.68 -10.83 -12.84
CA GLN A 232 9.31 -11.33 -11.53
C GLN A 232 8.25 -12.44 -11.58
N TYR A 233 7.65 -12.70 -12.75
CA TYR A 233 6.67 -13.76 -12.96
C TYR A 233 7.10 -14.69 -14.09
N ARG A 234 6.89 -15.99 -13.91
CA ARG A 234 7.18 -17.02 -14.93
C ARG A 234 6.01 -18.01 -15.02
N PRO A 235 5.76 -18.60 -16.20
CA PRO A 235 4.69 -19.60 -16.39
C PRO A 235 5.11 -21.00 -15.90
N GLU A 236 5.66 -21.09 -14.69
CA GLU A 236 6.18 -22.30 -14.06
C GLU A 236 5.58 -22.47 -12.67
N PRO A 237 5.56 -23.68 -12.09
CA PRO A 237 5.03 -23.90 -10.75
C PRO A 237 5.71 -23.07 -9.64
N ASP A 238 6.99 -22.73 -9.83
CA ASP A 238 7.79 -21.86 -8.97
C ASP A 238 7.93 -20.43 -9.57
N GLY A 239 6.93 -19.97 -10.31
CA GLY A 239 6.99 -18.75 -11.13
C GLY A 239 6.89 -17.44 -10.38
N LEU A 240 6.64 -17.44 -9.08
CA LEU A 240 6.61 -16.24 -8.25
C LEU A 240 7.99 -15.95 -7.67
N CYS A 241 8.36 -14.69 -7.56
CA CYS A 241 9.64 -14.27 -6.98
C CYS A 241 9.65 -14.27 -5.44
N GLY A 242 8.52 -14.51 -4.79
CA GLY A 242 8.32 -14.62 -3.35
C GLY A 242 7.16 -15.57 -3.05
N ASN A 243 6.72 -15.61 -1.80
CA ASN A 243 5.52 -16.35 -1.41
C ASN A 243 4.27 -15.69 -2.00
N ASP A 244 3.25 -16.48 -2.31
CA ASP A 244 1.96 -15.94 -2.81
C ASP A 244 1.14 -15.23 -1.72
N ASP A 245 1.43 -15.53 -0.46
CA ASP A 245 0.84 -14.95 0.75
C ASP A 245 -0.68 -14.78 0.67
N CYS A 246 -1.37 -15.91 0.77
CA CYS A 246 -2.84 -15.99 0.68
C CYS A 246 -3.42 -15.40 -0.61
N GLY A 247 -2.64 -15.35 -1.68
CA GLY A 247 -3.08 -14.84 -2.98
C GLY A 247 -2.69 -13.40 -3.27
N GLN A 248 -1.88 -12.73 -2.44
CA GLN A 248 -1.52 -11.34 -2.64
C GLN A 248 -0.68 -11.12 -3.91
N MET A 249 0.32 -11.96 -4.17
CA MET A 249 1.12 -11.89 -5.40
C MET A 249 0.27 -12.14 -6.65
N SER A 250 -0.63 -13.12 -6.60
CA SER A 250 -1.58 -13.41 -7.68
C SER A 250 -2.58 -12.26 -7.87
N ALA A 251 -3.06 -11.65 -6.80
CA ALA A 251 -3.96 -10.49 -6.86
C ALA A 251 -3.25 -9.28 -7.48
N TRP A 252 -1.99 -9.00 -7.11
CA TRP A 252 -1.20 -7.95 -7.74
C TRP A 252 -1.08 -8.16 -9.25
N TYR A 253 -0.74 -9.39 -9.67
CA TYR A 253 -0.67 -9.77 -11.08
C TYR A 253 -1.99 -9.49 -11.81
N MET A 254 -3.11 -9.96 -11.26
CA MET A 254 -4.43 -9.80 -11.89
C MET A 254 -4.86 -8.34 -12.00
N PHE A 255 -4.73 -7.56 -10.93
CA PHE A 255 -5.06 -6.13 -10.96
C PHE A 255 -4.18 -5.36 -11.94
N SER A 256 -2.87 -5.58 -11.87
CA SER A 256 -1.92 -4.90 -12.76
C SER A 256 -2.10 -5.31 -14.21
N ALA A 257 -2.45 -6.57 -14.49
CA ALA A 257 -2.80 -7.04 -15.84
C ALA A 257 -4.06 -6.36 -16.40
N MET A 258 -5.01 -5.98 -15.54
CA MET A 258 -6.18 -5.16 -15.91
C MET A 258 -5.82 -3.70 -16.19
N GLY A 259 -4.64 -3.25 -15.76
CA GLY A 259 -4.16 -1.89 -15.97
C GLY A 259 -4.40 -0.94 -14.80
N PHE A 260 -4.71 -1.44 -13.60
CA PHE A 260 -4.90 -0.64 -12.39
C PHE A 260 -4.59 -1.43 -11.11
N TYR A 261 -4.43 -0.74 -9.98
CA TYR A 261 -4.15 -1.36 -8.68
C TYR A 261 -4.75 -0.53 -7.53
N PRO A 262 -5.31 -1.17 -6.48
CA PRO A 262 -5.79 -0.48 -5.29
C PRO A 262 -4.62 -0.07 -4.39
N VAL A 263 -4.04 1.12 -4.61
CA VAL A 263 -2.96 1.67 -3.77
C VAL A 263 -3.44 1.83 -2.32
N ASP A 264 -4.62 2.39 -2.15
CA ASP A 264 -5.37 2.45 -0.91
C ASP A 264 -6.68 1.64 -1.06
N PRO A 265 -6.71 0.37 -0.61
CA PRO A 265 -7.90 -0.47 -0.75
C PRO A 265 -9.16 0.13 -0.12
N VAL A 266 -9.02 0.84 1.02
CA VAL A 266 -10.16 1.43 1.75
C VAL A 266 -10.81 2.56 0.97
N SER A 267 -10.07 3.27 0.12
CA SER A 267 -10.64 4.32 -0.75
C SER A 267 -11.64 3.78 -1.77
N ALA A 268 -11.56 2.50 -2.11
CA ALA A 268 -12.27 1.86 -3.21
C ALA A 268 -11.96 2.51 -4.59
N GLU A 269 -10.74 3.01 -4.74
CA GLU A 269 -10.19 3.56 -5.97
C GLU A 269 -9.03 2.70 -6.47
N TYR A 270 -8.93 2.56 -7.79
CA TYR A 270 -7.90 1.75 -8.44
C TYR A 270 -7.06 2.67 -9.32
N VAL A 271 -5.82 2.92 -8.93
CA VAL A 271 -4.88 3.80 -9.62
C VAL A 271 -4.42 3.17 -10.93
N PHE A 272 -4.43 3.94 -12.01
CA PHE A 272 -4.05 3.44 -13.33
C PHE A 272 -2.54 3.15 -13.46
N GLY A 273 -2.27 2.01 -14.11
CA GLY A 273 -0.98 1.60 -14.63
C GLY A 273 -1.05 1.39 -16.14
N ALA A 274 -0.64 0.20 -16.61
CA ALA A 274 -0.77 -0.18 -18.01
C ALA A 274 -1.24 -1.64 -18.13
N PRO A 275 -2.29 -1.92 -18.91
CA PRO A 275 -2.80 -3.27 -19.09
C PRO A 275 -1.76 -4.17 -19.76
N GLN A 276 -1.81 -5.47 -19.46
CA GLN A 276 -0.92 -6.49 -20.03
C GLN A 276 -1.62 -7.44 -21.00
N LEU A 277 -2.95 -7.36 -21.07
CA LEU A 277 -3.79 -8.19 -21.94
C LEU A 277 -4.61 -7.30 -22.87
N PRO A 278 -4.83 -7.72 -24.13
CA PRO A 278 -5.59 -6.91 -25.10
C PRO A 278 -7.05 -6.72 -24.71
N LYS A 279 -7.61 -7.68 -23.96
CA LYS A 279 -8.99 -7.60 -23.48
C LYS A 279 -9.19 -8.45 -22.23
N MET A 280 -9.91 -7.88 -21.26
CA MET A 280 -10.43 -8.59 -20.09
C MET A 280 -11.90 -8.23 -19.88
N THR A 281 -12.69 -9.15 -19.33
CA THR A 281 -14.09 -8.91 -19.00
C THR A 281 -14.39 -9.39 -17.58
N LEU A 282 -14.89 -8.50 -16.75
CA LEU A 282 -15.40 -8.79 -15.43
C LEU A 282 -16.90 -9.05 -15.52
N HIS A 283 -17.33 -10.21 -15.04
CA HIS A 283 -18.76 -10.55 -14.91
C HIS A 283 -19.23 -10.14 -13.52
N LEU A 284 -20.14 -9.17 -13.46
CA LEU A 284 -20.63 -8.61 -12.22
C LEU A 284 -21.82 -9.40 -11.67
N ALA A 285 -22.05 -9.32 -10.35
CA ALA A 285 -23.06 -10.12 -9.66
C ALA A 285 -24.50 -9.87 -10.16
N ASP A 286 -24.79 -8.68 -10.71
CA ASP A 286 -26.10 -8.31 -11.26
C ASP A 286 -26.28 -8.67 -12.74
N GLY A 287 -25.36 -9.46 -13.30
CA GLY A 287 -25.36 -9.88 -14.71
C GLY A 287 -24.80 -8.86 -15.69
N LYS A 288 -24.37 -7.69 -15.22
CA LYS A 288 -23.62 -6.74 -16.04
C LYS A 288 -22.21 -7.24 -16.33
N THR A 289 -21.55 -6.58 -17.26
CA THR A 289 -20.11 -6.79 -17.53
C THR A 289 -19.39 -5.47 -17.52
N PHE A 290 -18.14 -5.50 -17.05
CA PHE A 290 -17.18 -4.43 -17.22
C PHE A 290 -16.02 -4.94 -18.07
N THR A 291 -15.84 -4.36 -19.26
CA THR A 291 -14.83 -4.80 -20.22
C THR A 291 -13.67 -3.81 -20.27
N ILE A 292 -12.45 -4.31 -20.19
CA ILE A 292 -11.22 -3.54 -20.33
C ILE A 292 -10.61 -3.93 -21.67
N ILE A 293 -10.27 -2.95 -22.49
CA ILE A 293 -9.66 -3.11 -23.80
C ILE A 293 -8.38 -2.32 -23.87
N ALA A 294 -7.30 -2.92 -24.35
CA ALA A 294 -6.03 -2.27 -24.63
C ALA A 294 -5.77 -2.26 -26.14
N GLU A 295 -6.16 -1.15 -26.79
CA GLU A 295 -5.95 -0.97 -28.23
C GLU A 295 -4.48 -0.75 -28.53
N ASN A 296 -3.97 -1.39 -29.58
CA ASN A 296 -2.57 -1.33 -30.03
C ASN A 296 -1.54 -1.85 -29.02
N LEU A 297 -1.94 -2.63 -28.02
CA LEU A 297 -1.01 -3.21 -27.05
C LEU A 297 0.00 -4.12 -27.77
N SER A 298 1.29 -3.84 -27.57
CA SER A 298 2.41 -4.66 -28.04
C SER A 298 3.60 -4.52 -27.07
N LYS A 299 4.73 -5.16 -27.40
CA LYS A 299 5.99 -4.96 -26.64
C LYS A 299 6.53 -3.55 -26.80
N GLU A 300 6.35 -2.94 -27.96
CA GLU A 300 6.75 -1.58 -28.30
C GLU A 300 5.79 -0.54 -27.74
N HIS A 301 4.47 -0.81 -27.85
CA HIS A 301 3.41 0.07 -27.39
C HIS A 301 3.02 -0.29 -25.93
N LYS A 302 3.85 0.13 -25.00
CA LYS A 302 3.69 -0.14 -23.57
C LYS A 302 3.16 1.04 -22.76
N TYR A 303 3.11 2.22 -23.38
CA TYR A 303 2.62 3.44 -22.72
C TYR A 303 1.15 3.69 -23.06
N VAL A 304 0.44 4.27 -22.11
CA VAL A 304 -0.94 4.72 -22.29
C VAL A 304 -0.94 6.11 -22.91
N ASP A 305 -1.56 6.26 -24.09
CA ASP A 305 -1.77 7.55 -24.76
C ASP A 305 -3.01 8.26 -24.22
N SER A 306 -4.11 7.53 -24.13
CA SER A 306 -5.37 8.05 -23.62
C SER A 306 -6.25 6.94 -23.03
N ILE A 307 -7.20 7.33 -22.18
CA ILE A 307 -8.19 6.43 -21.58
C ILE A 307 -9.58 6.97 -21.89
N THR A 308 -10.51 6.08 -22.24
CA THR A 308 -11.94 6.40 -22.32
C THR A 308 -12.76 5.44 -21.48
N LEU A 309 -13.84 5.95 -20.89
CA LEU A 309 -14.85 5.14 -20.20
C LEU A 309 -16.18 5.32 -20.93
N ASN A 310 -16.73 4.20 -21.45
CA ASN A 310 -17.96 4.19 -22.25
C ASN A 310 -17.94 5.16 -23.45
N GLY A 311 -16.77 5.30 -24.09
CA GLY A 311 -16.55 6.16 -25.24
C GLY A 311 -16.20 7.64 -24.93
N GLU A 312 -16.36 8.06 -23.68
CA GLU A 312 -16.01 9.42 -23.25
C GLU A 312 -14.58 9.51 -22.71
N PRO A 313 -13.84 10.60 -22.97
CA PRO A 313 -12.50 10.80 -22.41
C PRO A 313 -12.50 10.72 -20.90
N TYR A 314 -11.55 9.97 -20.34
CA TYR A 314 -11.41 9.79 -18.90
C TYR A 314 -10.06 10.35 -18.44
N THR A 315 -10.11 11.42 -17.64
CA THR A 315 -8.91 12.22 -17.28
C THR A 315 -8.41 12.01 -15.86
N LYS A 316 -9.14 11.24 -15.03
CA LYS A 316 -8.65 10.87 -13.71
C LYS A 316 -7.48 9.89 -13.83
N ASN A 317 -6.65 9.83 -12.80
CA ASN A 317 -5.56 8.86 -12.70
C ASN A 317 -5.96 7.55 -11.98
N TYR A 318 -7.25 7.36 -11.72
CA TYR A 318 -7.84 6.16 -11.11
C TYR A 318 -9.25 5.90 -11.66
N ILE A 319 -9.76 4.68 -11.44
CA ILE A 319 -11.17 4.33 -11.61
C ILE A 319 -11.77 3.92 -10.26
N SER A 320 -13.01 4.32 -9.98
CA SER A 320 -13.68 3.93 -8.72
C SER A 320 -14.34 2.54 -8.84
N HIS A 321 -14.47 1.87 -7.70
CA HIS A 321 -15.24 0.63 -7.61
C HIS A 321 -16.68 0.81 -8.11
N GLU A 322 -17.30 1.94 -7.80
CA GLU A 322 -18.66 2.28 -8.26
C GLU A 322 -18.74 2.36 -9.79
N ASP A 323 -17.73 2.94 -10.46
CA ASP A 323 -17.71 3.03 -11.92
C ASP A 323 -17.63 1.63 -12.56
N ILE A 324 -16.83 0.73 -11.96
CA ILE A 324 -16.75 -0.67 -12.39
C ILE A 324 -18.12 -1.37 -12.23
N LEU A 325 -18.79 -1.19 -11.09
CA LEU A 325 -20.08 -1.82 -10.81
C LEU A 325 -21.23 -1.32 -11.69
N LYS A 326 -21.13 -0.14 -12.30
CA LYS A 326 -22.10 0.32 -13.30
C LYS A 326 -22.08 -0.54 -14.57
N GLY A 327 -20.99 -1.27 -14.79
CA GLY A 327 -20.72 -1.96 -16.05
C GLY A 327 -20.22 -1.00 -17.13
N GLY A 328 -19.90 -1.54 -18.30
CA GLY A 328 -19.44 -0.74 -19.43
C GLY A 328 -18.07 -1.13 -19.96
N THR A 329 -17.40 -0.18 -20.62
CA THR A 329 -16.12 -0.44 -21.30
C THR A 329 -15.09 0.64 -20.97
N LEU A 330 -13.95 0.21 -20.45
CA LEU A 330 -12.75 1.01 -20.25
C LEU A 330 -11.77 0.70 -21.38
N VAL A 331 -11.37 1.70 -22.14
CA VAL A 331 -10.43 1.52 -23.25
C VAL A 331 -9.16 2.29 -22.97
N TYR A 332 -8.03 1.58 -22.99
CA TYR A 332 -6.70 2.16 -23.03
C TYR A 332 -6.22 2.18 -24.48
N LYS A 333 -5.86 3.34 -25.01
CA LYS A 333 -5.14 3.46 -26.25
C LYS A 333 -3.65 3.45 -25.96
N MET A 334 -2.95 2.45 -26.46
CA MET A 334 -1.53 2.25 -26.20
C MET A 334 -0.66 2.87 -27.32
N LYS A 335 0.55 3.38 -26.92
CA LYS A 335 1.57 3.97 -27.82
C LYS A 335 2.96 3.50 -27.49
#